data_1b6f59a5c6e30c232344893d1525ea54
#
_entry.id   1b6f59a5c6e30c232344893d1525ea54
#
_cell.length_a   1.000
_cell.length_b   1.000
_cell.length_c   1.000
_cell.angle_alpha   90.00
_cell.angle_beta   90.00
_cell.angle_gamma   90.00
#
_symmetry.space_group_name_H-M   'P 1'
#
loop_
_entity.id
_entity.type
_entity.pdbx_description
1 polymer ?
#
loop_
_entity_poly.entity_id
_entity_poly.type
_entity_poly.pdbx_seq_one_letter_code
_entity_poly.pdbx_strand_id
1 'polypeptide(L)'
;MLQRAAEAQYPRGVVLELIALSSVQNFSVIMPVGLLLSIVLALGRLYHDSEMTAAQACGAGTRTVAIPVMGFSLLLAIFLGALSLRLAPSAAGRMVDLQREALRAGQFAPIAAGKFRTFGGGTTVVYAEDTDRDGTLRRVFVERDRGDHLEVALAQRATHAYSEDGNLQVITLYDGERYEGVPGERKFRIVRFAENTIPVRLPELAVNSTALEGMSSLALARSADPKQRAEFHFRLAFPVMAIVLALIAVPLARLRPRQGRYARVGFAVLIFFVYIQLTIAGRTWIARGVTPEWLGLWWVHAAVGLLAAVILLVPRFLARLRYRRNVARAVPA
;
A
#
# COMPACT_ATOMS: atom_id res chain seq x y z
N MET A 1 0.26 1.65 -11.84
CA MET A 1 -1.08 2.10 -12.24
C MET A 1 -1.06 2.98 -13.49
N LEU A 2 -0.27 4.04 -13.55
CA LEU A 2 -0.18 4.92 -14.73
C LEU A 2 0.24 4.17 -16.01
N GLN A 3 1.13 3.18 -15.89
CA GLN A 3 1.56 2.37 -17.04
C GLN A 3 0.41 1.55 -17.63
N ARG A 4 -0.44 0.93 -16.80
CA ARG A 4 -1.64 0.19 -17.24
C ARG A 4 -2.74 1.11 -17.79
N ALA A 5 -2.81 2.35 -17.30
CA ALA A 5 -3.69 3.36 -17.85
C ALA A 5 -3.23 3.84 -19.23
N ALA A 6 -1.91 3.96 -19.45
CA ALA A 6 -1.33 4.31 -20.74
C ALA A 6 -1.53 3.21 -21.80
N GLU A 7 -1.65 1.95 -21.38
CA GLU A 7 -1.97 0.79 -22.22
C GLU A 7 -3.47 0.70 -22.58
N ALA A 8 -4.25 1.75 -22.30
CA ALA A 8 -5.71 1.85 -22.56
C ALA A 8 -6.57 0.72 -21.93
N GLN A 9 -6.07 0.09 -20.86
CA GLN A 9 -6.80 -0.99 -20.16
C GLN A 9 -7.97 -0.47 -19.31
N TYR A 10 -8.02 0.84 -19.00
CA TYR A 10 -9.08 1.43 -18.18
C TYR A 10 -9.68 2.69 -18.83
N PRO A 11 -11.01 2.87 -18.74
CA PRO A 11 -11.65 4.14 -19.10
C PRO A 11 -11.10 5.31 -18.25
N ARG A 12 -11.00 6.51 -18.82
CA ARG A 12 -10.42 7.69 -18.15
C ARG A 12 -11.07 8.01 -16.80
N GLY A 13 -12.38 7.82 -16.68
CA GLY A 13 -13.12 8.04 -15.42
C GLY A 13 -12.70 7.09 -14.30
N VAL A 14 -12.49 5.82 -14.62
CA VAL A 14 -12.04 4.80 -13.65
C VAL A 14 -10.62 5.10 -13.16
N VAL A 15 -9.74 5.62 -14.02
CA VAL A 15 -8.37 5.98 -13.63
C VAL A 15 -8.36 7.08 -12.57
N LEU A 16 -9.18 8.12 -12.73
CA LEU A 16 -9.26 9.21 -11.75
C LEU A 16 -9.81 8.72 -10.41
N GLU A 17 -10.84 7.86 -10.43
CA GLU A 17 -11.39 7.26 -9.21
C GLU A 17 -10.34 6.38 -8.50
N LEU A 18 -9.60 5.56 -9.24
CA LEU A 18 -8.51 4.74 -8.68
C LEU A 18 -7.38 5.59 -8.07
N ILE A 19 -7.03 6.72 -8.69
CA ILE A 19 -6.03 7.66 -8.13
C ILE A 19 -6.56 8.27 -6.84
N ALA A 20 -7.81 8.73 -6.80
CA ALA A 20 -8.41 9.30 -5.60
C ALA A 20 -8.46 8.28 -4.45
N LEU A 21 -8.91 7.05 -4.71
CA LEU A 21 -8.96 5.98 -3.72
C LEU A 21 -7.57 5.58 -3.20
N SER A 22 -6.57 5.48 -4.09
CA SER A 22 -5.19 5.18 -3.69
C SER A 22 -4.58 6.32 -2.86
N SER A 23 -4.95 7.57 -3.14
CA SER A 23 -4.52 8.72 -2.34
C SER A 23 -5.03 8.62 -0.91
N VAL A 24 -6.30 8.24 -0.69
CA VAL A 24 -6.86 8.04 0.65
C VAL A 24 -6.06 7.00 1.46
N GLN A 25 -5.66 5.90 0.84
CA GLN A 25 -4.84 4.88 1.49
C GLN A 25 -3.45 5.40 1.87
N ASN A 26 -2.78 6.10 0.95
CA ASN A 26 -1.43 6.62 1.17
C ASN A 26 -1.39 7.76 2.18
N PHE A 27 -2.48 8.51 2.37
CA PHE A 27 -2.55 9.60 3.36
C PHE A 27 -2.25 9.12 4.78
N SER A 28 -2.67 7.91 5.14
CA SER A 28 -2.39 7.33 6.46
C SER A 28 -0.88 7.21 6.75
N VAL A 29 -0.06 6.96 5.73
CA VAL A 29 1.41 6.84 5.85
C VAL A 29 2.09 8.20 5.80
N ILE A 30 1.60 9.11 4.94
CA ILE A 30 2.24 10.41 4.69
C ILE A 30 1.98 11.39 5.84
N MET A 31 0.80 11.37 6.45
CA MET A 31 0.44 12.33 7.50
C MET A 31 1.32 12.31 8.75
N PRO A 32 1.72 11.15 9.31
CA PRO A 32 2.62 11.13 10.47
C PRO A 32 3.98 11.78 10.21
N VAL A 33 4.57 11.57 9.02
CA VAL A 33 5.84 12.23 8.68
C VAL A 33 5.64 13.72 8.44
N GLY A 34 4.54 14.11 7.78
CA GLY A 34 4.16 15.50 7.61
C GLY A 34 4.01 16.23 8.95
N LEU A 35 3.36 15.61 9.94
CA LEU A 35 3.25 16.12 11.30
C LEU A 35 4.62 16.29 11.96
N LEU A 36 5.47 15.26 11.92
CA LEU A 36 6.82 15.31 12.47
C LEU A 36 7.63 16.47 11.89
N LEU A 37 7.65 16.58 10.56
CA LEU A 37 8.39 17.63 9.86
C LEU A 37 7.83 19.01 10.15
N SER A 38 6.51 19.18 10.17
CA SER A 38 5.86 20.46 10.50
C SER A 38 6.24 20.94 11.88
N ILE A 39 6.22 20.06 12.89
CA ILE A 39 6.59 20.42 14.27
C ILE A 39 8.08 20.76 14.33
N VAL A 40 8.96 19.95 13.73
CA VAL A 40 10.41 20.17 13.75
C VAL A 40 10.79 21.48 13.06
N LEU A 41 10.16 21.79 11.92
CA LEU A 41 10.40 23.03 11.19
C LEU A 41 9.84 24.26 11.92
N ALA A 42 8.62 24.19 12.42
CA ALA A 42 7.97 25.30 13.13
C ALA A 42 8.73 25.64 14.42
N LEU A 43 9.00 24.65 15.27
CA LEU A 43 9.77 24.86 16.50
C LEU A 43 11.21 25.20 16.21
N GLY A 44 11.81 24.58 15.17
CA GLY A 44 13.18 24.88 14.73
C GLY A 44 13.34 26.35 14.32
N ARG A 45 12.34 26.93 13.66
CA ARG A 45 12.28 28.36 13.34
C ARG A 45 12.27 29.21 14.62
N LEU A 46 11.36 28.94 15.57
CA LEU A 46 11.27 29.67 16.83
C LEU A 46 12.58 29.63 17.64
N TYR A 47 13.31 28.52 17.61
CA TYR A 47 14.62 28.40 18.23
C TYR A 47 15.70 29.16 17.46
N HIS A 48 15.67 29.15 16.12
CA HIS A 48 16.62 29.86 15.27
C HIS A 48 16.49 31.38 15.45
N ASP A 49 15.28 31.89 15.46
CA ASP A 49 14.96 33.32 15.57
C ASP A 49 15.05 33.80 17.04
N SER A 50 15.55 32.97 17.96
CA SER A 50 15.71 33.23 19.41
C SER A 50 14.40 33.53 20.16
N GLU A 51 13.24 33.42 19.50
CA GLU A 51 11.90 33.65 20.13
C GLU A 51 11.68 32.68 21.29
N MET A 52 12.07 31.39 21.10
CA MET A 52 11.94 30.39 22.15
C MET A 52 12.89 30.66 23.34
N THR A 53 14.07 31.24 23.10
CA THR A 53 15.03 31.61 24.14
C THR A 53 14.49 32.78 24.95
N ALA A 54 13.90 33.81 24.30
CA ALA A 54 13.26 34.92 24.96
C ALA A 54 12.07 34.45 25.78
N ALA A 55 11.19 33.61 25.25
CA ALA A 55 10.07 33.04 25.99
C ALA A 55 10.50 32.26 27.23
N GLN A 56 11.60 31.48 27.12
CA GLN A 56 12.16 30.74 28.27
C GLN A 56 12.74 31.68 29.33
N ALA A 57 13.35 32.80 28.95
CA ALA A 57 13.82 33.82 29.87
C ALA A 57 12.64 34.48 30.65
N CYS A 58 11.48 34.59 30.00
CA CYS A 58 10.23 35.02 30.62
C CYS A 58 9.50 33.92 31.44
N GLY A 59 10.12 32.76 31.65
CA GLY A 59 9.55 31.67 32.47
C GLY A 59 8.75 30.62 31.69
N ALA A 60 8.66 30.70 30.34
CA ALA A 60 7.98 29.70 29.55
C ALA A 60 8.74 28.35 29.59
N GLY A 61 8.12 27.37 30.24
CA GLY A 61 8.70 26.02 30.33
C GLY A 61 8.46 25.17 29.09
N THR A 62 9.08 23.99 29.05
CA THR A 62 8.86 23.01 27.97
C THR A 62 7.39 22.62 27.84
N ARG A 63 6.62 22.63 28.93
CA ARG A 63 5.19 22.31 28.94
C ARG A 63 4.37 23.28 28.11
N THR A 64 4.72 24.57 28.11
CA THR A 64 4.04 25.63 27.34
C THR A 64 4.03 25.31 25.83
N VAL A 65 5.08 24.64 25.33
CA VAL A 65 5.19 24.22 23.93
C VAL A 65 4.63 22.82 23.70
N ALA A 66 4.89 21.91 24.63
CA ALA A 66 4.51 20.52 24.48
C ALA A 66 2.99 20.31 24.51
N ILE A 67 2.25 21.06 25.35
CA ILE A 67 0.80 20.90 25.48
C ILE A 67 0.06 21.21 24.17
N PRO A 68 0.22 22.35 23.51
CA PRO A 68 -0.46 22.61 22.24
C PRO A 68 -0.01 21.68 21.13
N VAL A 69 1.28 21.30 21.06
CA VAL A 69 1.77 20.32 20.09
C VAL A 69 1.09 18.96 20.29
N MET A 70 1.02 18.48 21.54
CA MET A 70 0.36 17.20 21.84
C MET A 70 -1.15 17.27 21.62
N GLY A 71 -1.81 18.40 21.93
CA GLY A 71 -3.24 18.63 21.68
C GLY A 71 -3.56 18.53 20.18
N PHE A 72 -2.79 19.22 19.34
CA PHE A 72 -2.93 19.14 17.88
C PHE A 72 -2.63 17.72 17.35
N SER A 73 -1.59 17.08 17.88
CA SER A 73 -1.22 15.72 17.48
C SER A 73 -2.26 14.69 17.87
N LEU A 74 -2.94 14.87 19.01
CA LEU A 74 -4.05 14.03 19.43
C LEU A 74 -5.25 14.18 18.48
N LEU A 75 -5.60 15.43 18.11
CA LEU A 75 -6.65 15.68 17.12
C LEU A 75 -6.34 14.99 15.79
N LEU A 76 -5.09 15.12 15.32
CA LEU A 76 -4.65 14.47 14.10
C LEU A 76 -4.63 12.94 14.23
N ALA A 77 -4.25 12.40 15.39
CA ALA A 77 -4.28 10.96 15.64
C ALA A 77 -5.72 10.41 15.61
N ILE A 78 -6.70 11.14 16.15
CA ILE A 78 -8.11 10.77 16.04
C ILE A 78 -8.55 10.76 14.57
N PHE A 79 -8.19 11.79 13.83
CA PHE A 79 -8.47 11.84 12.38
C PHE A 79 -7.82 10.69 11.62
N LEU A 80 -6.54 10.41 11.89
CA LEU A 80 -5.81 9.26 11.30
C LEU A 80 -6.44 7.92 11.70
N GLY A 81 -6.94 7.81 12.93
CA GLY A 81 -7.67 6.62 13.37
C GLY A 81 -8.94 6.40 12.55
N ALA A 82 -9.74 7.46 12.34
CA ALA A 82 -10.92 7.38 11.48
C ALA A 82 -10.55 7.07 10.03
N LEU A 83 -9.51 7.69 9.51
CA LEU A 83 -8.99 7.46 8.15
C LEU A 83 -8.52 6.00 7.99
N SER A 84 -7.63 5.52 8.86
CA SER A 84 -7.00 4.20 8.74
C SER A 84 -7.97 3.05 9.05
N LEU A 85 -8.89 3.23 10.01
CA LEU A 85 -9.78 2.14 10.45
C LEU A 85 -11.10 2.06 9.65
N ARG A 86 -11.52 3.16 8.99
CA ARG A 86 -12.79 3.21 8.24
C ARG A 86 -12.61 3.59 6.78
N LEU A 87 -12.02 4.76 6.49
CA LEU A 87 -11.96 5.29 5.13
C LEU A 87 -10.99 4.51 4.23
N ALA A 88 -9.80 4.18 4.73
CA ALA A 88 -8.82 3.44 3.94
C ALA A 88 -9.30 2.02 3.55
N PRO A 89 -9.93 1.22 4.46
CA PRO A 89 -10.50 -0.07 4.08
C PRO A 89 -11.64 0.04 3.07
N SER A 90 -12.54 1.01 3.23
CA SER A 90 -13.64 1.20 2.26
C SER A 90 -13.12 1.62 0.89
N ALA A 91 -12.09 2.48 0.85
CA ALA A 91 -11.41 2.85 -0.39
C ALA A 91 -10.71 1.64 -1.05
N ALA A 92 -10.06 0.78 -0.25
CA ALA A 92 -9.43 -0.45 -0.75
C ALA A 92 -10.45 -1.41 -1.33
N GLY A 93 -11.58 -1.63 -0.64
CA GLY A 93 -12.67 -2.47 -1.14
C GLY A 93 -13.23 -1.95 -2.47
N ARG A 94 -13.56 -0.67 -2.54
CA ARG A 94 -14.05 -0.04 -3.77
C ARG A 94 -13.04 -0.12 -4.92
N MET A 95 -11.76 0.03 -4.63
CA MET A 95 -10.69 -0.11 -5.63
C MET A 95 -10.62 -1.53 -6.21
N VAL A 96 -10.81 -2.56 -5.38
CA VAL A 96 -10.89 -3.96 -5.83
C VAL A 96 -12.12 -4.16 -6.72
N ASP A 97 -13.27 -3.62 -6.32
CA ASP A 97 -14.51 -3.74 -7.10
C ASP A 97 -14.39 -3.06 -8.47
N LEU A 98 -13.85 -1.83 -8.50
CA LEU A 98 -13.59 -1.11 -9.76
C LEU A 98 -12.60 -1.86 -10.66
N GLN A 99 -11.56 -2.46 -10.08
CA GLN A 99 -10.62 -3.27 -10.85
C GLN A 99 -11.30 -4.51 -11.43
N ARG A 100 -12.17 -5.17 -10.65
CA ARG A 100 -12.97 -6.30 -11.13
C ARG A 100 -13.94 -5.88 -12.23
N GLU A 101 -14.67 -4.79 -12.03
CA GLU A 101 -15.59 -4.24 -13.03
C GLU A 101 -14.86 -3.87 -14.32
N ALA A 102 -13.73 -3.19 -14.23
CA ALA A 102 -12.92 -2.80 -15.39
C ALA A 102 -12.35 -4.01 -16.13
N LEU A 103 -11.91 -5.04 -15.41
CA LEU A 103 -11.47 -6.29 -16.03
C LEU A 103 -12.63 -7.00 -16.70
N ARG A 104 -13.79 -7.11 -16.05
CA ARG A 104 -14.99 -7.66 -16.66
C ARG A 104 -15.35 -6.88 -17.93
N ALA A 105 -15.45 -5.55 -17.85
CA ALA A 105 -15.74 -4.71 -19.01
C ALA A 105 -14.70 -4.88 -20.14
N GLY A 106 -13.42 -4.97 -19.79
CA GLY A 106 -12.35 -5.25 -20.74
C GLY A 106 -12.42 -6.66 -21.33
N GLN A 107 -12.92 -7.63 -20.58
CA GLN A 107 -13.12 -9.00 -21.02
C GLN A 107 -14.35 -9.15 -21.90
N PHE A 108 -15.43 -8.42 -21.58
CA PHE A 108 -16.66 -8.35 -22.39
C PHE A 108 -16.52 -7.45 -23.63
N ALA A 109 -15.42 -6.67 -23.74
CA ALA A 109 -15.17 -5.96 -24.98
C ALA A 109 -15.02 -7.00 -26.11
N PRO A 110 -15.78 -6.89 -27.20
CA PRO A 110 -15.69 -7.82 -28.31
C PRO A 110 -14.22 -7.89 -28.75
N ILE A 111 -13.77 -9.10 -29.13
CA ILE A 111 -12.45 -9.26 -29.72
C ILE A 111 -12.45 -8.36 -30.95
N ALA A 112 -11.70 -7.26 -30.89
CA ALA A 112 -11.71 -6.27 -31.95
C ALA A 112 -11.09 -6.92 -33.20
N ALA A 113 -11.80 -6.88 -34.29
CA ALA A 113 -11.32 -7.36 -35.57
C ALA A 113 -9.96 -6.73 -35.94
N GLY A 114 -9.05 -7.52 -36.47
CA GLY A 114 -7.72 -7.10 -36.90
C GLY A 114 -6.70 -6.87 -35.78
N LYS A 115 -6.98 -7.27 -34.53
CA LYS A 115 -6.04 -7.11 -33.40
C LYS A 115 -5.77 -8.44 -32.69
N PHE A 116 -4.51 -8.66 -32.35
CA PHE A 116 -4.12 -9.74 -31.46
C PHE A 116 -4.52 -9.44 -30.03
N ARG A 117 -5.07 -10.41 -29.35
CA ARG A 117 -5.44 -10.32 -27.94
C ARG A 117 -4.84 -11.48 -27.16
N THR A 118 -4.16 -11.14 -26.08
CA THR A 118 -3.46 -12.13 -25.25
C THR A 118 -4.27 -12.40 -23.98
N PHE A 119 -4.41 -13.67 -23.64
CA PHE A 119 -5.13 -14.18 -22.47
C PHE A 119 -4.21 -15.08 -21.63
N GLY A 120 -4.66 -15.37 -20.40
CA GLY A 120 -3.98 -16.35 -19.53
C GLY A 120 -2.54 -15.99 -19.16
N GLY A 121 -2.22 -14.70 -18.98
CA GLY A 121 -0.86 -14.26 -18.63
C GLY A 121 0.15 -14.39 -19.77
N GLY A 122 -0.29 -14.44 -21.01
CA GLY A 122 0.59 -14.58 -22.17
C GLY A 122 0.55 -15.96 -22.84
N THR A 123 -0.13 -16.93 -22.23
CA THR A 123 -0.14 -18.32 -22.74
C THR A 123 -1.11 -18.58 -23.88
N THR A 124 -2.06 -17.68 -24.13
CA THR A 124 -3.04 -17.83 -25.22
C THR A 124 -3.16 -16.52 -25.98
N VAL A 125 -2.97 -16.55 -27.28
CA VAL A 125 -3.13 -15.43 -28.21
C VAL A 125 -4.30 -15.71 -29.12
N VAL A 126 -5.22 -14.78 -29.25
CA VAL A 126 -6.39 -14.88 -30.12
C VAL A 126 -6.38 -13.70 -31.10
N TYR A 127 -6.63 -14.01 -32.36
CA TYR A 127 -6.81 -13.02 -33.42
C TYR A 127 -8.08 -13.37 -34.19
N ALA A 128 -8.89 -12.38 -34.50
CA ALA A 128 -10.02 -12.50 -35.41
C ALA A 128 -9.88 -11.46 -36.52
N GLU A 129 -10.09 -11.89 -37.77
CA GLU A 129 -10.00 -10.97 -38.90
C GLU A 129 -11.21 -10.03 -38.95
N ASP A 130 -12.40 -10.56 -38.65
CA ASP A 130 -13.64 -9.81 -38.66
C ASP A 130 -14.54 -10.24 -37.50
N THR A 131 -15.52 -9.38 -37.14
CA THR A 131 -16.49 -9.64 -36.10
C THR A 131 -17.86 -9.19 -36.59
N ASP A 132 -18.80 -10.12 -36.65
CA ASP A 132 -20.18 -9.84 -37.06
C ASP A 132 -20.92 -9.01 -36.00
N ARG A 133 -22.08 -8.43 -36.35
CA ARG A 133 -22.90 -7.62 -35.45
C ARG A 133 -23.45 -8.39 -34.24
N ASP A 134 -23.56 -9.71 -34.36
CA ASP A 134 -23.97 -10.64 -33.31
C ASP A 134 -22.84 -11.07 -32.38
N GLY A 135 -21.60 -10.57 -32.61
CA GLY A 135 -20.42 -10.92 -31.84
C GLY A 135 -19.72 -12.20 -32.28
N THR A 136 -20.16 -12.85 -33.39
CA THR A 136 -19.48 -14.01 -33.97
C THR A 136 -18.17 -13.56 -34.64
N LEU A 137 -17.08 -14.22 -34.27
CA LEU A 137 -15.76 -13.98 -34.83
C LEU A 137 -15.56 -14.77 -36.12
N ARG A 138 -14.93 -14.16 -37.13
CA ARG A 138 -14.62 -14.79 -38.41
C ARG A 138 -13.14 -14.89 -38.64
N ARG A 139 -12.72 -15.99 -39.26
CA ARG A 139 -11.31 -16.33 -39.57
C ARG A 139 -10.43 -16.15 -38.35
N VAL A 140 -10.68 -17.02 -37.38
CA VAL A 140 -10.07 -16.95 -36.06
C VAL A 140 -8.80 -17.77 -36.01
N PHE A 141 -7.74 -17.15 -35.50
CA PHE A 141 -6.49 -17.79 -35.15
C PHE A 141 -6.35 -17.81 -33.62
N VAL A 142 -6.03 -18.97 -33.07
CA VAL A 142 -5.75 -19.13 -31.63
C VAL A 142 -4.42 -19.86 -31.50
N GLU A 143 -3.48 -19.25 -30.81
CA GLU A 143 -2.23 -19.86 -30.40
C GLU A 143 -2.24 -20.08 -28.89
N ARG A 144 -1.84 -21.27 -28.45
CA ARG A 144 -1.73 -21.62 -27.04
C ARG A 144 -0.42 -22.29 -26.76
N ASP A 145 0.35 -21.69 -25.85
CA ASP A 145 1.56 -22.30 -25.29
C ASP A 145 1.17 -23.15 -24.07
N ARG A 146 1.42 -24.46 -24.13
CA ARG A 146 1.22 -25.44 -23.06
C ARG A 146 2.47 -25.65 -22.22
N GLY A 147 3.60 -25.02 -22.60
CA GLY A 147 4.89 -25.20 -21.96
C GLY A 147 5.71 -26.39 -22.52
N ASP A 148 5.07 -27.50 -22.84
CA ASP A 148 5.65 -28.70 -23.46
C ASP A 148 5.43 -28.74 -24.97
N HIS A 149 4.38 -28.14 -25.49
CA HIS A 149 4.05 -28.04 -26.91
C HIS A 149 3.24 -26.81 -27.24
N LEU A 150 3.26 -26.40 -28.49
CA LEU A 150 2.48 -25.31 -29.04
C LEU A 150 1.22 -25.85 -29.73
N GLU A 151 0.07 -25.31 -29.41
CA GLU A 151 -1.20 -25.58 -30.08
C GLU A 151 -1.57 -24.35 -30.92
N VAL A 152 -1.82 -24.50 -32.20
CA VAL A 152 -2.32 -23.46 -33.10
C VAL A 152 -3.63 -23.94 -33.69
N ALA A 153 -4.70 -23.19 -33.49
CA ALA A 153 -6.01 -23.51 -34.10
C ALA A 153 -6.42 -22.39 -35.08
N LEU A 154 -6.88 -22.83 -36.26
CA LEU A 154 -7.48 -22.00 -37.29
C LEU A 154 -8.93 -22.41 -37.45
N ALA A 155 -9.88 -21.46 -37.39
CA ALA A 155 -11.30 -21.74 -37.51
C ALA A 155 -11.99 -20.72 -38.40
N GLN A 156 -13.04 -21.14 -39.12
CA GLN A 156 -13.84 -20.24 -39.96
C GLN A 156 -14.66 -19.28 -39.12
N ARG A 157 -15.17 -19.77 -37.97
CA ARG A 157 -16.01 -19.02 -37.06
C ARG A 157 -15.67 -19.36 -35.61
N ALA A 158 -15.91 -18.42 -34.71
CA ALA A 158 -15.86 -18.66 -33.27
C ALA A 158 -16.92 -17.87 -32.54
N THR A 159 -17.45 -18.45 -31.47
CA THR A 159 -18.27 -17.77 -30.50
C THR A 159 -17.55 -17.73 -29.16
N HIS A 160 -17.90 -16.75 -28.36
CA HIS A 160 -17.38 -16.66 -27.01
C HIS A 160 -18.52 -16.60 -25.99
N ALA A 161 -18.41 -17.40 -24.96
CA ALA A 161 -19.35 -17.42 -23.85
C ALA A 161 -18.58 -17.32 -22.52
N TYR A 162 -19.27 -16.90 -21.49
CA TYR A 162 -18.71 -16.85 -20.14
C TYR A 162 -19.34 -17.94 -19.29
N SER A 163 -18.54 -18.58 -18.45
CA SER A 163 -19.07 -19.50 -17.45
C SER A 163 -19.94 -18.73 -16.45
N GLU A 164 -20.96 -19.36 -15.89
CA GLU A 164 -21.84 -18.79 -14.86
C GLU A 164 -21.04 -18.23 -13.67
N ASP A 165 -19.92 -18.84 -13.33
CA ASP A 165 -19.02 -18.37 -12.27
C ASP A 165 -18.17 -17.14 -12.65
N GLY A 166 -18.19 -16.70 -13.92
CA GLY A 166 -17.46 -15.53 -14.42
C GLY A 166 -15.92 -15.66 -14.43
N ASN A 167 -15.36 -16.82 -14.06
CA ASN A 167 -13.92 -17.05 -13.96
C ASN A 167 -13.29 -17.67 -15.22
N LEU A 168 -14.13 -18.20 -16.11
CA LEU A 168 -13.70 -18.83 -17.36
C LEU A 168 -14.39 -18.16 -18.54
N GLN A 169 -13.62 -17.79 -19.55
CA GLN A 169 -14.13 -17.49 -20.87
C GLN A 169 -13.97 -18.73 -21.73
N VAL A 170 -15.02 -19.12 -22.37
CA VAL A 170 -15.04 -20.28 -23.27
C VAL A 170 -15.11 -19.76 -24.70
N ILE A 171 -14.11 -20.08 -25.51
CA ILE A 171 -14.09 -19.77 -26.94
C ILE A 171 -14.41 -21.08 -27.67
N THR A 172 -15.52 -21.12 -28.39
CA THR A 172 -15.91 -22.25 -29.20
C THR A 172 -15.60 -21.95 -30.65
N LEU A 173 -14.72 -22.74 -31.23
CA LEU A 173 -14.26 -22.67 -32.61
C LEU A 173 -15.07 -23.65 -33.46
N TYR A 174 -15.50 -23.21 -34.64
CA TYR A 174 -16.25 -24.02 -35.59
C TYR A 174 -15.52 -24.14 -36.93
N ASP A 175 -15.62 -25.31 -37.51
CA ASP A 175 -15.10 -25.66 -38.85
C ASP A 175 -13.61 -25.29 -38.99
N GLY A 176 -12.74 -26.00 -38.27
CA GLY A 176 -11.34 -25.65 -38.21
C GLY A 176 -10.35 -26.80 -38.16
N GLU A 177 -9.09 -26.42 -38.08
CA GLU A 177 -7.94 -27.34 -37.96
C GLU A 177 -7.10 -26.89 -36.75
N ARG A 178 -6.60 -27.85 -35.98
CA ARG A 178 -5.67 -27.66 -34.87
C ARG A 178 -4.37 -28.37 -35.15
N TYR A 179 -3.28 -27.64 -35.01
CA TYR A 179 -1.91 -28.08 -35.17
C TYR A 179 -1.28 -28.19 -33.79
N GLU A 180 -0.78 -29.33 -33.40
CA GLU A 180 -0.09 -29.60 -32.13
C GLU A 180 1.32 -30.08 -32.44
N GLY A 181 2.32 -29.44 -31.83
CA GLY A 181 3.71 -29.84 -32.02
C GLY A 181 4.70 -29.04 -31.19
N VAL A 182 5.93 -29.55 -31.14
CA VAL A 182 7.04 -28.85 -30.50
C VAL A 182 7.74 -27.96 -31.52
N PRO A 183 7.93 -26.67 -31.28
CA PRO A 183 8.63 -25.79 -32.21
C PRO A 183 10.04 -26.33 -32.52
N GLY A 184 10.35 -26.44 -33.79
CA GLY A 184 11.64 -26.97 -34.27
C GLY A 184 11.66 -28.49 -34.55
N GLU A 185 10.65 -29.25 -34.17
CA GLU A 185 10.51 -30.67 -34.52
C GLU A 185 9.73 -30.85 -35.83
N ARG A 186 10.06 -31.92 -36.57
CA ARG A 186 9.34 -32.28 -37.81
C ARG A 186 8.05 -33.05 -37.58
N LYS A 187 7.77 -33.46 -36.34
CA LYS A 187 6.58 -34.21 -35.98
C LYS A 187 5.54 -33.25 -35.42
N PHE A 188 4.41 -33.13 -36.10
CA PHE A 188 3.25 -32.40 -35.62
C PHE A 188 1.97 -33.18 -35.95
N ARG A 189 0.93 -32.96 -35.17
CA ARG A 189 -0.38 -33.59 -35.33
C ARG A 189 -1.35 -32.56 -35.85
N ILE A 190 -2.11 -32.91 -36.87
CA ILE A 190 -3.20 -32.11 -37.40
C ILE A 190 -4.53 -32.77 -37.01
N VAL A 191 -5.42 -32.02 -36.36
CA VAL A 191 -6.75 -32.47 -35.98
C VAL A 191 -7.78 -31.55 -36.62
N ARG A 192 -8.58 -32.09 -37.53
CA ARG A 192 -9.77 -31.39 -38.07
C ARG A 192 -10.91 -31.54 -37.12
N PHE A 193 -11.65 -30.44 -36.87
CA PHE A 193 -12.79 -30.44 -35.96
C PHE A 193 -13.95 -29.68 -36.58
N ALA A 194 -15.18 -30.14 -36.34
CA ALA A 194 -16.39 -29.38 -36.59
C ALA A 194 -16.64 -28.36 -35.50
N GLU A 195 -16.31 -28.74 -34.24
CA GLU A 195 -16.43 -27.90 -33.07
C GLU A 195 -15.25 -28.20 -32.12
N ASN A 196 -14.64 -27.16 -31.57
CA ASN A 196 -13.57 -27.28 -30.58
C ASN A 196 -13.69 -26.15 -29.55
N THR A 197 -13.82 -26.53 -28.31
CA THR A 197 -14.02 -25.59 -27.20
C THR A 197 -12.71 -25.40 -26.45
N ILE A 198 -12.26 -24.15 -26.33
CA ILE A 198 -11.05 -23.74 -25.64
C ILE A 198 -11.42 -22.96 -24.40
N PRO A 199 -11.26 -23.53 -23.20
CA PRO A 199 -11.41 -22.76 -21.96
C PRO A 199 -10.19 -21.85 -21.78
N VAL A 200 -10.44 -20.56 -21.69
CA VAL A 200 -9.45 -19.53 -21.40
C VAL A 200 -9.65 -19.08 -19.96
N ARG A 201 -8.68 -19.37 -19.11
CA ARG A 201 -8.69 -18.85 -17.73
C ARG A 201 -8.43 -17.35 -17.77
N LEU A 202 -9.33 -16.61 -17.16
CA LEU A 202 -9.11 -15.20 -16.94
C LEU A 202 -8.02 -15.04 -15.87
N PRO A 203 -7.13 -14.04 -15.99
CA PRO A 203 -6.12 -13.82 -14.97
C PRO A 203 -6.82 -13.63 -13.61
N GLU A 204 -6.54 -14.53 -12.68
CA GLU A 204 -6.90 -14.26 -11.29
C GLU A 204 -6.21 -12.95 -10.91
N LEU A 205 -7.02 -11.94 -10.60
CA LEU A 205 -6.47 -10.77 -9.94
C LEU A 205 -5.67 -11.28 -8.74
N ALA A 206 -4.46 -10.77 -8.58
CA ALA A 206 -3.70 -10.94 -7.34
C ALA A 206 -4.44 -10.22 -6.19
N VAL A 207 -5.67 -10.70 -5.92
CA VAL A 207 -6.66 -10.10 -5.00
C VAL A 207 -6.26 -10.34 -3.55
N ASN A 208 -5.29 -11.26 -3.30
CA ASN A 208 -5.04 -11.74 -1.95
C ASN A 208 -4.51 -10.66 -0.98
N SER A 209 -3.70 -9.70 -1.43
CA SER A 209 -3.26 -8.60 -0.56
C SER A 209 -4.28 -7.47 -0.48
N THR A 210 -4.87 -7.09 -1.61
CA THR A 210 -5.90 -6.04 -1.69
C THR A 210 -7.23 -6.45 -1.06
N ALA A 211 -7.57 -7.74 -1.07
CA ALA A 211 -8.76 -8.26 -0.37
C ALA A 211 -8.63 -8.07 1.15
N LEU A 212 -7.45 -8.30 1.71
CA LEU A 212 -7.19 -8.10 3.14
C LEU A 212 -7.30 -6.61 3.52
N GLU A 213 -6.77 -5.72 2.67
CA GLU A 213 -6.84 -4.27 2.87
C GLU A 213 -8.28 -3.73 2.82
N GLY A 214 -9.16 -4.35 2.04
CA GLY A 214 -10.58 -3.99 1.92
C GLY A 214 -11.47 -4.52 3.05
N MET A 215 -10.98 -5.46 3.89
CA MET A 215 -11.76 -6.00 5.00
C MET A 215 -12.05 -4.95 6.07
N SER A 216 -13.25 -5.01 6.69
CA SER A 216 -13.58 -4.12 7.79
C SER A 216 -12.65 -4.32 8.99
N SER A 217 -12.24 -3.22 9.63
CA SER A 217 -11.31 -3.31 10.78
C SER A 217 -11.89 -4.08 11.95
N LEU A 218 -13.22 -4.10 12.12
CA LEU A 218 -13.88 -4.90 13.14
C LEU A 218 -13.81 -6.40 12.86
N ALA A 219 -13.95 -6.81 11.60
CA ALA A 219 -13.77 -8.21 11.19
C ALA A 219 -12.33 -8.68 11.43
N LEU A 220 -11.34 -7.84 11.06
CA LEU A 220 -9.93 -8.12 11.31
C LEU A 220 -9.59 -8.25 12.80
N ALA A 221 -10.17 -7.40 13.64
CA ALA A 221 -9.95 -7.44 15.10
C ALA A 221 -10.48 -8.71 15.74
N ARG A 222 -11.53 -9.32 15.19
CA ARG A 222 -12.18 -10.55 15.72
C ARG A 222 -11.63 -11.83 15.10
N SER A 223 -10.78 -11.72 14.09
CA SER A 223 -10.24 -12.88 13.39
C SER A 223 -9.19 -13.62 14.22
N ALA A 224 -9.14 -14.93 14.09
CA ALA A 224 -8.07 -15.78 14.60
C ALA A 224 -6.89 -15.93 13.63
N ASP A 225 -7.03 -15.44 12.38
CA ASP A 225 -5.96 -15.52 11.37
C ASP A 225 -4.85 -14.49 11.68
N PRO A 226 -3.59 -14.94 11.89
CA PRO A 226 -2.47 -14.04 12.17
C PRO A 226 -2.26 -12.95 11.11
N LYS A 227 -2.54 -13.23 9.84
CA LYS A 227 -2.42 -12.26 8.75
C LYS A 227 -3.45 -11.13 8.88
N GLN A 228 -4.67 -11.48 9.25
CA GLN A 228 -5.76 -10.51 9.45
C GLN A 228 -5.50 -9.67 10.70
N ARG A 229 -5.02 -10.26 11.77
CA ARG A 229 -4.61 -9.54 12.98
C ARG A 229 -3.42 -8.60 12.74
N ALA A 230 -2.42 -9.05 11.98
CA ALA A 230 -1.29 -8.21 11.59
C ALA A 230 -1.76 -6.95 10.85
N GLU A 231 -2.75 -7.07 9.97
CA GLU A 231 -3.35 -5.94 9.26
C GLU A 231 -4.08 -5.00 10.23
N PHE A 232 -4.85 -5.52 11.18
CA PHE A 232 -5.52 -4.70 12.19
C PHE A 232 -4.52 -3.88 13.02
N HIS A 233 -3.46 -4.53 13.54
CA HIS A 233 -2.40 -3.84 14.28
C HIS A 233 -1.69 -2.79 13.45
N PHE A 234 -1.48 -3.07 12.17
CA PHE A 234 -0.85 -2.13 11.24
C PHE A 234 -1.70 -0.86 11.05
N ARG A 235 -3.01 -1.01 10.91
CA ARG A 235 -3.93 0.15 10.83
C ARG A 235 -3.94 0.97 12.11
N LEU A 236 -3.89 0.32 13.26
CA LEU A 236 -3.86 0.98 14.57
C LEU A 236 -2.51 1.67 14.83
N ALA A 237 -1.44 1.24 14.16
CA ALA A 237 -0.12 1.83 14.31
C ALA A 237 -0.04 3.30 13.88
N PHE A 238 -0.77 3.73 12.84
CA PHE A 238 -0.68 5.09 12.31
C PHE A 238 -1.10 6.19 13.29
N PRO A 239 -2.27 6.12 13.95
CA PRO A 239 -2.65 7.11 14.96
C PRO A 239 -1.67 7.12 16.15
N VAL A 240 -1.19 5.96 16.60
CA VAL A 240 -0.20 5.87 17.68
C VAL A 240 1.14 6.46 17.24
N MET A 241 1.56 6.17 16.01
CA MET A 241 2.79 6.71 15.41
C MET A 241 2.77 8.25 15.40
N ALA A 242 1.64 8.88 15.06
CA ALA A 242 1.52 10.33 15.06
C ALA A 242 1.80 10.94 16.44
N ILE A 243 1.25 10.33 17.51
CA ILE A 243 1.46 10.79 18.89
C ILE A 243 2.94 10.60 19.31
N VAL A 244 3.52 9.43 19.02
CA VAL A 244 4.91 9.12 19.39
C VAL A 244 5.88 10.03 18.64
N LEU A 245 5.65 10.28 17.35
CA LEU A 245 6.48 11.19 16.55
C LEU A 245 6.38 12.63 17.04
N ALA A 246 5.19 13.10 17.43
CA ALA A 246 5.04 14.42 18.02
C ALA A 246 5.81 14.56 19.34
N LEU A 247 5.82 13.50 20.16
CA LEU A 247 6.60 13.48 21.41
C LEU A 247 8.10 13.62 21.14
N ILE A 248 8.61 12.96 20.08
CA ILE A 248 10.01 13.07 19.65
C ILE A 248 10.30 14.43 19.01
N ALA A 249 9.38 15.00 18.27
CA ALA A 249 9.57 16.24 17.53
C ALA A 249 9.95 17.42 18.45
N VAL A 250 9.34 17.50 19.63
CA VAL A 250 9.60 18.59 20.60
C VAL A 250 11.05 18.66 21.06
N PRO A 251 11.69 17.58 21.53
CA PRO A 251 13.13 17.62 21.87
C PRO A 251 14.04 17.71 20.65
N LEU A 252 13.65 17.08 19.54
CA LEU A 252 14.43 17.08 18.32
C LEU A 252 14.56 18.47 17.68
N ALA A 253 13.51 19.30 17.82
CA ALA A 253 13.49 20.67 17.32
C ALA A 253 14.39 21.63 18.08
N ARG A 254 14.91 21.27 19.28
CA ARG A 254 15.80 22.13 20.08
C ARG A 254 17.14 22.26 19.40
N LEU A 255 17.38 23.41 18.79
CA LEU A 255 18.63 23.75 18.14
C LEU A 255 19.57 24.45 19.18
N ARG A 256 20.87 24.17 19.08
CA ARG A 256 21.89 25.01 19.72
C ARG A 256 22.10 26.28 18.88
N PRO A 257 22.48 27.40 19.51
CA PRO A 257 22.88 28.61 18.78
C PRO A 257 23.91 28.26 17.67
N ARG A 258 23.73 28.83 16.47
CA ARG A 258 24.56 28.61 15.27
C ARG A 258 24.45 27.27 14.56
N GLN A 259 23.45 26.41 14.87
CA GLN A 259 23.14 25.25 14.05
C GLN A 259 22.16 25.62 12.92
N GLY A 260 22.43 25.11 11.73
CA GLY A 260 21.58 25.36 10.55
C GLY A 260 20.12 24.94 10.76
N ARG A 261 19.18 25.74 10.26
CA ARG A 261 17.73 25.56 10.37
C ARG A 261 17.24 24.17 9.99
N TYR A 262 17.87 23.58 8.99
CA TYR A 262 17.49 22.28 8.44
C TYR A 262 18.32 21.10 8.99
N ALA A 263 19.27 21.37 9.89
CA ALA A 263 20.21 20.36 10.38
C ALA A 263 19.52 19.13 11.00
N ARG A 264 18.30 19.28 11.53
CA ARG A 264 17.57 18.19 12.18
C ARG A 264 16.47 17.55 11.33
N VAL A 265 16.20 18.12 10.17
CA VAL A 265 15.21 17.54 9.24
C VAL A 265 15.68 16.16 8.79
N GLY A 266 16.97 16.00 8.46
CA GLY A 266 17.54 14.70 8.09
C GLY A 266 17.39 13.64 9.19
N PHE A 267 17.63 14.02 10.46
CA PHE A 267 17.40 13.12 11.59
C PHE A 267 15.92 12.79 11.80
N ALA A 268 15.02 13.76 11.61
CA ALA A 268 13.59 13.53 11.70
C ALA A 268 13.13 12.51 10.64
N VAL A 269 13.56 12.68 9.39
CA VAL A 269 13.27 11.76 8.30
C VAL A 269 13.83 10.37 8.59
N LEU A 270 15.07 10.28 9.08
CA LEU A 270 15.70 9.00 9.44
C LEU A 270 14.91 8.29 10.55
N ILE A 271 14.51 9.00 11.61
CA ILE A 271 13.72 8.43 12.71
C ILE A 271 12.38 7.89 12.16
N PHE A 272 11.69 8.68 11.34
CA PHE A 272 10.45 8.21 10.70
C PHE A 272 10.69 6.98 9.83
N PHE A 273 11.73 7.00 9.00
CA PHE A 273 12.04 5.87 8.11
C PHE A 273 12.32 4.59 8.90
N VAL A 274 13.13 4.66 9.94
CA VAL A 274 13.40 3.51 10.83
C VAL A 274 12.11 3.04 11.50
N TYR A 275 11.29 3.97 11.98
CA TYR A 275 10.04 3.65 12.64
C TYR A 275 9.06 2.92 11.72
N ILE A 276 8.84 3.43 10.51
CA ILE A 276 7.94 2.77 9.55
C ILE A 276 8.46 1.40 9.12
N GLN A 277 9.78 1.26 8.94
CA GLN A 277 10.40 -0.03 8.60
C GLN A 277 10.24 -1.06 9.73
N LEU A 278 10.41 -0.66 10.99
CA LEU A 278 10.15 -1.52 12.14
C LEU A 278 8.66 -1.91 12.22
N THR A 279 7.75 -0.99 11.89
CA THR A 279 6.31 -1.27 11.87
C THR A 279 5.97 -2.29 10.77
N ILE A 280 6.54 -2.16 9.57
CA ILE A 280 6.36 -3.12 8.47
C ILE A 280 6.97 -4.49 8.82
N ALA A 281 8.17 -4.51 9.40
CA ALA A 281 8.81 -5.75 9.86
C ALA A 281 7.96 -6.44 10.93
N GLY A 282 7.48 -5.69 11.92
CA GLY A 282 6.62 -6.20 12.99
C GLY A 282 5.29 -6.76 12.44
N ARG A 283 4.65 -6.09 11.47
CA ARG A 283 3.49 -6.63 10.75
C ARG A 283 3.80 -7.99 10.14
N THR A 284 4.95 -8.12 9.48
CA THR A 284 5.36 -9.37 8.83
C THR A 284 5.61 -10.48 9.87
N TRP A 285 6.21 -10.16 11.03
CA TRP A 285 6.45 -11.11 12.11
C TRP A 285 5.16 -11.61 12.75
N ILE A 286 4.18 -10.73 12.96
CA ILE A 286 2.84 -11.13 13.42
C ILE A 286 2.18 -12.05 12.40
N ALA A 287 2.20 -11.67 11.11
CA ALA A 287 1.59 -12.45 10.03
C ALA A 287 2.22 -13.87 9.88
N ARG A 288 3.48 -14.04 10.29
CA ARG A 288 4.21 -15.32 10.30
C ARG A 288 4.08 -16.07 11.63
N GLY A 289 3.39 -15.52 12.62
CA GLY A 289 3.26 -16.13 13.94
C GLY A 289 4.54 -16.08 14.80
N VAL A 290 5.56 -15.30 14.40
CA VAL A 290 6.82 -15.15 15.17
C VAL A 290 6.60 -14.30 16.42
N THR A 291 5.78 -13.27 16.33
CA THR A 291 5.48 -12.38 17.45
C THR A 291 4.16 -12.80 18.08
N PRO A 292 4.08 -12.95 19.43
CA PRO A 292 2.83 -13.23 20.11
C PRO A 292 1.77 -12.15 19.82
N GLU A 293 0.53 -12.55 19.66
CA GLU A 293 -0.58 -11.66 19.29
C GLU A 293 -0.81 -10.53 20.29
N TRP A 294 -0.67 -10.81 21.60
CA TRP A 294 -0.85 -9.81 22.65
C TRP A 294 0.19 -8.69 22.60
N LEU A 295 1.41 -8.99 22.13
CA LEU A 295 2.46 -8.00 21.99
C LEU A 295 2.24 -7.12 20.74
N GLY A 296 1.69 -7.69 19.67
CA GLY A 296 1.34 -6.97 18.44
C GLY A 296 2.47 -6.07 17.94
N LEU A 297 2.15 -4.81 17.62
CA LEU A 297 3.10 -3.76 17.26
C LEU A 297 3.47 -2.84 18.44
N TRP A 298 2.95 -3.11 19.65
CA TRP A 298 3.15 -2.23 20.81
C TRP A 298 4.62 -2.09 21.20
N TRP A 299 5.43 -3.14 21.03
CA TRP A 299 6.87 -3.09 21.30
C TRP A 299 7.60 -2.08 20.41
N VAL A 300 7.20 -1.91 19.15
CA VAL A 300 7.77 -0.90 18.24
C VAL A 300 7.47 0.50 18.76
N HIS A 301 6.22 0.75 19.12
CA HIS A 301 5.78 2.05 19.68
C HIS A 301 6.47 2.33 21.02
N ALA A 302 6.61 1.32 21.87
CA ALA A 302 7.31 1.42 23.15
C ALA A 302 8.80 1.71 22.95
N ALA A 303 9.48 1.04 22.03
CA ALA A 303 10.89 1.27 21.75
C ALA A 303 11.17 2.71 21.27
N VAL A 304 10.36 3.20 20.34
CA VAL A 304 10.49 4.56 19.82
C VAL A 304 10.05 5.60 20.85
N GLY A 305 9.00 5.31 21.64
CA GLY A 305 8.56 6.14 22.76
C GLY A 305 9.61 6.21 23.89
N LEU A 306 10.30 5.12 24.19
CA LEU A 306 11.41 5.09 25.12
C LEU A 306 12.58 5.94 24.63
N LEU A 307 12.91 5.87 23.33
CA LEU A 307 13.92 6.75 22.74
C LEU A 307 13.55 8.23 22.94
N ALA A 308 12.29 8.59 22.73
CA ALA A 308 11.78 9.94 23.00
C ALA A 308 11.95 10.35 24.48
N ALA A 309 11.61 9.46 25.40
CA ALA A 309 11.75 9.67 26.83
C ALA A 309 13.20 9.84 27.23
N VAL A 310 14.11 9.01 26.70
CA VAL A 310 15.56 9.14 26.94
C VAL A 310 16.08 10.50 26.47
N ILE A 311 15.74 10.93 25.26
CA ILE A 311 16.15 12.23 24.72
C ILE A 311 15.62 13.41 25.56
N LEU A 312 14.40 13.27 26.10
CA LEU A 312 13.76 14.29 26.93
C LEU A 312 14.28 14.35 28.36
N LEU A 313 14.49 13.21 28.99
CA LEU A 313 14.70 13.10 30.45
C LEU A 313 16.19 13.09 30.82
N VAL A 314 17.04 12.43 30.03
CA VAL A 314 18.49 12.29 30.35
C VAL A 314 19.18 13.65 30.50
N PRO A 315 19.03 14.62 29.58
CA PRO A 315 19.69 15.92 29.76
C PRO A 315 19.23 16.66 31.02
N ARG A 316 17.94 16.52 31.37
CA ARG A 316 17.39 17.15 32.57
C ARG A 316 17.92 16.51 33.85
N PHE A 317 18.02 15.20 33.87
CA PHE A 317 18.57 14.44 35.00
C PHE A 317 20.05 14.78 35.24
N LEU A 318 20.84 14.80 34.17
CA LEU A 318 22.25 15.16 34.23
C LEU A 318 22.44 16.63 34.69
N ALA A 319 21.62 17.55 34.23
CA ALA A 319 21.68 18.94 34.68
C ALA A 319 21.35 19.07 36.17
N ARG A 320 20.33 18.32 36.68
CA ARG A 320 20.01 18.28 38.12
C ARG A 320 21.15 17.70 38.97
N LEU A 321 21.79 16.63 38.50
CA LEU A 321 22.92 16.02 39.20
C LEU A 321 24.14 16.97 39.27
N ARG A 322 24.43 17.66 38.16
CA ARG A 322 25.49 18.68 38.13
C ARG A 322 25.23 19.84 39.10
N TYR A 323 23.99 20.32 39.11
CA TYR A 323 23.58 21.37 40.04
C TYR A 323 23.76 20.93 41.48
N ARG A 324 23.28 19.75 41.90
CA ARG A 324 23.44 19.20 43.24
C ARG A 324 24.90 19.05 43.64
N ARG A 325 25.78 18.59 42.75
CA ARG A 325 27.21 18.46 42.97
C ARG A 325 27.90 19.81 43.18
N ASN A 326 27.49 20.82 42.42
CA ASN A 326 28.06 22.17 42.55
C ASN A 326 27.62 22.85 43.86
N VAL A 327 26.36 22.68 44.26
CA VAL A 327 25.84 23.19 45.55
C VAL A 327 26.54 22.50 46.73
N ALA A 328 26.72 21.16 46.67
CA ALA A 328 27.44 20.44 47.72
C ALA A 328 28.95 20.83 47.84
N ARG A 329 29.55 21.31 46.75
CA ARG A 329 30.95 21.84 46.78
C ARG A 329 31.06 23.29 47.17
N ALA A 330 29.96 24.05 47.14
CA ALA A 330 29.94 25.49 47.47
C ALA A 330 29.60 25.78 48.95
N VAL A 331 29.19 24.77 49.73
CA VAL A 331 28.98 24.90 51.19
C VAL A 331 30.29 24.48 51.87
N PRO A 332 31.10 25.45 52.36
CA PRO A 332 32.26 25.14 53.22
C PRO A 332 31.76 24.64 54.55
N ALA A 333 32.47 23.67 55.15
CA ALA A 333 32.19 23.10 56.47
C ALA A 333 32.43 24.14 57.56
#